data_679fb0f0b739d67bda5cba20b1fc7cf0
#
_entry.id   679fb0f0b739d67bda5cba20b1fc7cf0
#
_cell.length_a   1.000
_cell.length_b   1.000
_cell.length_c   1.000
_cell.angle_alpha   90.00
_cell.angle_beta   90.00
_cell.angle_gamma   90.00
#
_symmetry.space_group_name_H-M   'P 1'
#
loop_
_entity.id
_entity.type
_entity.pdbx_description
1 polymer ?
#
loop_
_entity_poly.entity_id
_entity_poly.type
_entity_poly.pdbx_seq_one_letter_code
_entity_poly.pdbx_strand_id
1 'polypeptide(L)'
;MDRITEIISIIEKNPGIKFREIMRETGLKNGVLSYHTKKLEEIGSVKIDRKSGETRFYPLFVTEEESILITSLRRDTQRYILLSLLEGKPLAFNEIVKKVKKAPSTVSSFLANLVENEIVEIKIIELKKVYFLKNADMVREIIEKYNPVLLERTAYNFADTFSSL
;
A
#
# COMPACT_ATOMS: atom_id res chain seq x y z
N MET A 1 25.75 -2.46 -14.32
CA MET A 1 24.96 -1.46 -13.58
C MET A 1 25.58 -1.25 -12.21
N ASP A 2 25.81 0.01 -11.82
CA ASP A 2 26.37 0.28 -10.50
C ASP A 2 25.29 0.10 -9.40
N ARG A 3 25.72 0.07 -8.15
CA ARG A 3 24.83 -0.19 -7.01
C ARG A 3 23.74 0.88 -6.84
N ILE A 4 24.11 2.13 -7.09
CA ILE A 4 23.16 3.24 -6.95
C ILE A 4 22.05 3.13 -7.99
N THR A 5 22.41 2.88 -9.25
CA THR A 5 21.45 2.70 -10.34
C THR A 5 20.57 1.47 -10.09
N GLU A 6 21.15 0.39 -9.58
CA GLU A 6 20.40 -0.82 -9.22
C GLU A 6 19.36 -0.53 -8.15
N ILE A 7 19.74 0.19 -7.09
CA ILE A 7 18.83 0.53 -5.99
C ILE A 7 17.70 1.42 -6.48
N ILE A 8 17.99 2.44 -7.27
CA ILE A 8 16.98 3.33 -7.86
C ILE A 8 16.02 2.53 -8.72
N SER A 9 16.53 1.65 -9.57
CA SER A 9 15.71 0.81 -10.44
C SER A 9 14.74 -0.08 -9.65
N ILE A 10 15.23 -0.67 -8.56
CA ILE A 10 14.40 -1.50 -7.67
C ILE A 10 13.28 -0.66 -7.05
N ILE A 11 13.59 0.54 -6.58
CA ILE A 11 12.60 1.44 -5.98
C ILE A 11 11.56 1.88 -7.01
N GLU A 12 11.99 2.21 -8.23
CA GLU A 12 11.09 2.63 -9.31
C GLU A 12 10.11 1.53 -9.72
N LYS A 13 10.59 0.30 -9.76
CA LYS A 13 9.75 -0.86 -10.10
C LYS A 13 8.87 -1.32 -8.95
N ASN A 14 9.24 -0.98 -7.71
CA ASN A 14 8.59 -1.45 -6.50
C ASN A 14 8.32 -0.30 -5.52
N PRO A 15 7.51 0.70 -5.89
CA PRO A 15 7.23 1.80 -4.98
C PRO A 15 6.65 1.31 -3.65
N GLY A 16 7.13 1.89 -2.57
CA GLY A 16 6.74 1.47 -1.22
C GLY A 16 7.53 0.29 -0.67
N ILE A 17 8.56 -0.14 -1.39
CA ILE A 17 9.42 -1.25 -0.95
C ILE A 17 10.09 -0.93 0.38
N LYS A 18 10.20 -1.94 1.25
CA LYS A 18 10.87 -1.80 2.54
C LYS A 18 12.37 -1.98 2.40
N PHE A 19 13.10 -1.39 3.32
CA PHE A 19 14.56 -1.53 3.40
C PHE A 19 15.00 -3.00 3.36
N ARG A 20 14.34 -3.85 4.14
CA ARG A 20 14.64 -5.27 4.21
C ARG A 20 14.48 -5.98 2.87
N GLU A 21 13.49 -5.58 2.11
CA GLU A 21 13.23 -6.15 0.78
C GLU A 21 14.31 -5.72 -0.23
N ILE A 22 14.78 -4.47 -0.13
CA ILE A 22 15.90 -4.00 -0.97
C ILE A 22 17.17 -4.79 -0.63
N MET A 23 17.43 -5.05 0.64
CA MET A 23 18.57 -5.88 1.06
C MET A 23 18.50 -7.27 0.41
N ARG A 24 17.32 -7.86 0.41
CA ARG A 24 17.09 -9.20 -0.14
C ARG A 24 17.33 -9.22 -1.65
N GLU A 25 16.84 -8.20 -2.34
CA GLU A 25 16.98 -8.10 -3.80
C GLU A 25 18.41 -7.82 -4.26
N THR A 26 19.15 -7.02 -3.50
CA THR A 26 20.52 -6.60 -3.86
C THR A 26 21.60 -7.50 -3.30
N GLY A 27 21.30 -8.24 -2.23
CA GLY A 27 22.32 -8.97 -1.46
C GLY A 27 23.23 -8.08 -0.64
N LEU A 28 22.96 -6.77 -0.56
CA LEU A 28 23.77 -5.84 0.21
C LEU A 28 23.55 -6.01 1.70
N LYS A 29 24.60 -5.78 2.48
CA LYS A 29 24.52 -5.76 3.94
C LYS A 29 23.89 -4.45 4.41
N ASN A 30 23.32 -4.48 5.62
CA ASN A 30 22.62 -3.35 6.23
C ASN A 30 23.41 -2.04 6.13
N GLY A 31 24.66 -2.03 6.58
CA GLY A 31 25.48 -0.82 6.59
C GLY A 31 25.77 -0.25 5.22
N VAL A 32 25.98 -1.10 4.23
CA VAL A 32 26.23 -0.68 2.85
C VAL A 32 24.97 -0.08 2.23
N LEU A 33 23.82 -0.76 2.41
CA LEU A 33 22.56 -0.25 1.88
C LEU A 33 22.17 1.05 2.59
N SER A 34 22.31 1.15 3.91
CA SER A 34 22.05 2.37 4.68
C SER A 34 22.85 3.56 4.13
N TYR A 35 24.12 3.33 3.82
CA TYR A 35 24.98 4.36 3.24
C TYR A 35 24.44 4.85 1.90
N HIS A 36 24.09 3.93 1.01
CA HIS A 36 23.60 4.29 -0.33
C HIS A 36 22.23 4.98 -0.26
N THR A 37 21.32 4.47 0.55
CA THR A 37 19.96 5.05 0.65
C THR A 37 19.99 6.43 1.28
N LYS A 38 20.85 6.64 2.27
CA LYS A 38 21.03 7.96 2.88
C LYS A 38 21.54 8.97 1.84
N LYS A 39 22.50 8.59 1.02
CA LYS A 39 22.99 9.45 -0.06
C LYS A 39 21.90 9.76 -1.09
N LEU A 40 21.11 8.78 -1.47
CA LEU A 40 20.01 8.97 -2.42
C LEU A 40 18.96 9.93 -1.86
N GLU A 41 18.67 9.86 -0.57
CA GLU A 41 17.77 10.79 0.09
C GLU A 41 18.36 12.20 0.12
N GLU A 42 19.62 12.34 0.49
CA GLU A 42 20.30 13.64 0.58
C GLU A 42 20.34 14.38 -0.77
N ILE A 43 20.57 13.66 -1.87
CA ILE A 43 20.58 14.27 -3.20
C ILE A 43 19.17 14.37 -3.81
N GLY A 44 18.15 13.91 -3.11
CA GLY A 44 16.78 14.03 -3.55
C GLY A 44 16.36 13.09 -4.68
N SER A 45 17.05 11.95 -4.84
CA SER A 45 16.74 10.98 -5.89
C SER A 45 15.62 10.01 -5.52
N VAL A 46 15.32 9.87 -4.24
CA VAL A 46 14.24 9.02 -3.72
C VAL A 46 13.56 9.71 -2.54
N LYS A 47 12.33 9.31 -2.28
CA LYS A 47 11.58 9.73 -1.09
C LYS A 47 11.57 8.56 -0.11
N ILE A 48 11.73 8.85 1.16
CA ILE A 48 11.70 7.85 2.22
C ILE A 48 10.57 8.18 3.20
N ASP A 49 9.68 7.22 3.42
CA ASP A 49 8.59 7.35 4.39
C ASP A 49 8.91 6.52 5.62
N ARG A 50 8.91 7.19 6.78
CA ARG A 50 9.19 6.57 8.08
C ARG A 50 8.00 6.67 9.05
N LYS A 51 6.85 7.14 8.56
CA LYS A 51 5.72 7.53 9.40
C LYS A 51 5.06 6.41 10.20
N SER A 52 5.12 5.19 9.72
CA SER A 52 4.37 4.08 10.34
C SER A 52 5.26 3.06 11.05
N GLY A 53 6.43 3.45 11.49
CA GLY A 53 7.39 2.52 12.10
C GLY A 53 8.06 1.60 11.09
N GLU A 54 7.72 1.74 9.82
CA GLU A 54 8.34 1.02 8.71
C GLU A 54 9.05 2.04 7.82
N THR A 55 10.21 1.67 7.28
CA THR A 55 10.89 2.51 6.30
C THR A 55 10.55 2.03 4.91
N ARG A 56 9.83 2.87 4.16
CA ARG A 56 9.43 2.58 2.78
C ARG A 56 10.02 3.59 1.82
N PHE A 57 10.37 3.14 0.63
CA PHE A 57 11.05 3.94 -0.38
C PHE A 57 10.16 4.17 -1.59
N TYR A 58 10.19 5.38 -2.11
CA TYR A 58 9.38 5.79 -3.26
C TYR A 58 10.22 6.53 -4.28
N PRO A 59 9.97 6.31 -5.58
CA PRO A 59 10.59 7.15 -6.61
C PRO A 59 9.99 8.56 -6.59
N LEU A 60 10.71 9.51 -7.13
CA LEU A 60 10.29 10.92 -7.13
C LEU A 60 8.98 11.16 -7.88
N PHE A 61 8.68 10.35 -8.90
CA PHE A 61 7.46 10.54 -9.69
C PHE A 61 6.17 10.11 -8.98
N VAL A 62 6.28 9.40 -7.86
CA VAL A 62 5.11 9.03 -7.06
C VAL A 62 4.71 10.23 -6.20
N THR A 63 3.45 10.64 -6.30
CA THR A 63 2.92 11.74 -5.49
C THR A 63 2.72 11.30 -4.05
N GLU A 64 2.55 12.25 -3.14
CA GLU A 64 2.26 11.92 -1.74
C GLU A 64 0.95 11.13 -1.61
N GLU A 65 -0.09 11.54 -2.33
CA GLU A 65 -1.38 10.84 -2.35
C GLU A 65 -1.21 9.40 -2.83
N GLU A 66 -0.47 9.20 -3.91
CA GLU A 66 -0.18 7.85 -4.41
C GLU A 66 0.62 7.03 -3.40
N SER A 67 1.60 7.63 -2.71
CA SER A 67 2.42 6.91 -1.74
C SER A 67 1.61 6.42 -0.55
N ILE A 68 0.66 7.21 -0.08
CA ILE A 68 -0.26 6.83 1.00
C ILE A 68 -1.11 5.63 0.56
N LEU A 69 -1.66 5.67 -0.64
CA LEU A 69 -2.45 4.58 -1.19
C LEU A 69 -1.61 3.31 -1.39
N ILE A 70 -0.42 3.44 -1.95
CA ILE A 70 0.49 2.30 -2.15
C ILE A 70 0.83 1.64 -0.81
N THR A 71 1.14 2.43 0.21
CA THR A 71 1.41 1.90 1.56
C THR A 71 0.22 1.08 2.06
N SER A 72 -1.00 1.59 1.91
CA SER A 72 -2.21 0.88 2.32
C SER A 72 -2.42 -0.41 1.54
N LEU A 73 -2.17 -0.39 0.23
CA LEU A 73 -2.31 -1.58 -0.62
C LEU A 73 -1.25 -2.65 -0.33
N ARG A 74 -0.11 -2.27 0.25
CA ARG A 74 0.93 -3.23 0.65
C ARG A 74 0.66 -3.90 1.99
N ARG A 75 -0.31 -3.41 2.75
CA ARG A 75 -0.72 -4.00 4.03
C ARG A 75 -1.93 -4.90 3.82
N ASP A 76 -1.82 -6.14 4.26
CA ASP A 76 -2.83 -7.18 3.95
C ASP A 76 -4.26 -6.76 4.30
N THR A 77 -4.51 -6.38 5.55
CA THR A 77 -5.88 -6.04 5.97
C THR A 77 -6.42 -4.81 5.23
N GLN A 78 -5.60 -3.76 5.09
CA GLN A 78 -6.02 -2.56 4.36
C GLN A 78 -6.28 -2.87 2.88
N ARG A 79 -5.44 -3.68 2.27
CA ARG A 79 -5.65 -4.12 0.88
C ARG A 79 -6.97 -4.86 0.73
N TYR A 80 -7.27 -5.78 1.63
CA TYR A 80 -8.55 -6.51 1.58
C TYR A 80 -9.75 -5.58 1.73
N ILE A 81 -9.66 -4.59 2.62
CA ILE A 81 -10.72 -3.58 2.76
C ILE A 81 -10.91 -2.82 1.45
N LEU A 82 -9.82 -2.32 0.86
CA LEU A 82 -9.88 -1.57 -0.39
C LEU A 82 -10.44 -2.41 -1.54
N LEU A 83 -10.02 -3.68 -1.65
CA LEU A 83 -10.55 -4.59 -2.66
C LEU A 83 -12.04 -4.84 -2.47
N SER A 84 -12.51 -4.95 -1.23
CA SER A 84 -13.95 -5.14 -0.96
C SER A 84 -14.79 -3.95 -1.43
N LEU A 85 -14.21 -2.75 -1.42
CA LEU A 85 -14.91 -1.52 -1.84
C LEU A 85 -14.78 -1.22 -3.33
N LEU A 86 -13.93 -1.95 -4.07
CA LEU A 86 -13.72 -1.72 -5.51
C LEU A 86 -14.94 -2.07 -6.36
N GLU A 87 -15.86 -2.89 -5.86
CA GLU A 87 -17.09 -3.23 -6.56
C GLU A 87 -18.02 -2.02 -6.78
N GLY A 88 -17.71 -0.89 -6.13
CA GLY A 88 -18.42 0.37 -6.34
C GLY A 88 -19.67 0.57 -5.49
N LYS A 89 -20.07 -0.42 -4.71
CA LYS A 89 -21.20 -0.29 -3.77
C LYS A 89 -20.68 0.16 -2.41
N PRO A 90 -21.32 1.17 -1.79
CA PRO A 90 -21.03 1.47 -0.39
C PRO A 90 -21.36 0.26 0.48
N LEU A 91 -20.49 -0.04 1.44
CA LEU A 91 -20.66 -1.18 2.33
C LEU A 91 -20.79 -0.73 3.78
N ALA A 92 -21.68 -1.37 4.53
CA ALA A 92 -21.75 -1.22 5.97
C ALA A 92 -20.57 -1.94 6.63
N PHE A 93 -20.23 -1.54 7.85
CA PHE A 93 -19.08 -2.13 8.58
C PHE A 93 -19.15 -3.65 8.65
N ASN A 94 -20.31 -4.21 8.99
CA ASN A 94 -20.47 -5.65 9.11
C ASN A 94 -20.28 -6.38 7.77
N GLU A 95 -20.64 -5.76 6.67
CA GLU A 95 -20.42 -6.32 5.34
C GLU A 95 -18.92 -6.37 5.01
N ILE A 96 -18.18 -5.31 5.37
CA ILE A 96 -16.74 -5.27 5.20
C ILE A 96 -16.07 -6.37 6.04
N VAL A 97 -16.46 -6.50 7.30
CA VAL A 97 -15.93 -7.54 8.20
C VAL A 97 -16.10 -8.93 7.59
N LYS A 98 -17.28 -9.22 7.06
CA LYS A 98 -17.56 -10.52 6.44
C LYS A 98 -16.70 -10.77 5.22
N LYS A 99 -16.52 -9.76 4.36
CA LYS A 99 -15.73 -9.89 3.13
C LYS A 99 -14.23 -10.03 3.43
N VAL A 100 -13.73 -9.26 4.39
CA VAL A 100 -12.31 -9.24 4.73
C VAL A 100 -11.89 -10.45 5.56
N LYS A 101 -12.82 -11.04 6.31
CA LYS A 101 -12.60 -12.22 7.16
C LYS A 101 -11.51 -11.99 8.23
N LYS A 102 -11.53 -10.80 8.82
CA LYS A 102 -10.67 -10.43 9.94
C LYS A 102 -11.52 -10.03 11.13
N ALA A 103 -10.92 -9.99 12.31
CA ALA A 103 -11.63 -9.59 13.53
C ALA A 103 -12.22 -8.18 13.39
N PRO A 104 -13.44 -7.92 13.91
CA PRO A 104 -14.05 -6.59 13.82
C PRO A 104 -13.16 -5.46 14.37
N SER A 105 -12.47 -5.68 15.46
CA SER A 105 -11.56 -4.67 16.03
C SER A 105 -10.41 -4.33 15.09
N THR A 106 -9.88 -5.32 14.40
CA THR A 106 -8.81 -5.13 13.41
C THR A 106 -9.32 -4.33 12.20
N VAL A 107 -10.48 -4.71 11.67
CA VAL A 107 -11.12 -4.00 10.56
C VAL A 107 -11.44 -2.56 10.96
N SER A 108 -11.99 -2.34 12.15
CA SER A 108 -12.32 -1.01 12.66
C SER A 108 -11.09 -0.10 12.70
N SER A 109 -9.99 -0.60 13.23
CA SER A 109 -8.76 0.17 13.35
C SER A 109 -8.18 0.57 11.98
N PHE A 110 -8.08 -0.38 11.05
CA PHE A 110 -7.54 -0.11 9.72
C PHE A 110 -8.49 0.73 8.88
N LEU A 111 -9.78 0.51 9.01
CA LEU A 111 -10.79 1.30 8.30
C LEU A 111 -10.75 2.77 8.75
N ALA A 112 -10.63 3.01 10.06
CA ALA A 112 -10.47 4.36 10.60
C ALA A 112 -9.23 5.05 10.02
N ASN A 113 -8.12 4.33 9.89
CA ASN A 113 -6.90 4.86 9.27
C ASN A 113 -7.12 5.22 7.80
N LEU A 114 -7.83 4.38 7.05
CA LEU A 114 -8.16 4.67 5.65
C LEU A 114 -9.05 5.91 5.51
N VAL A 115 -9.98 6.10 6.43
CA VAL A 115 -10.84 7.30 6.46
C VAL A 115 -10.02 8.54 6.81
N GLU A 116 -9.14 8.44 7.80
CA GLU A 116 -8.26 9.54 8.19
C GLU A 116 -7.36 9.98 7.04
N ASN A 117 -6.87 9.04 6.25
CA ASN A 117 -6.03 9.30 5.08
C ASN A 117 -6.85 9.66 3.83
N GLU A 118 -8.14 9.85 3.96
CA GLU A 118 -9.03 10.26 2.88
C GLU A 118 -9.07 9.30 1.67
N ILE A 119 -8.73 8.04 1.88
CA ILE A 119 -8.87 6.98 0.87
C ILE A 119 -10.29 6.45 0.86
N VAL A 120 -10.89 6.36 2.04
CA VAL A 120 -12.27 5.90 2.25
C VAL A 120 -13.10 7.04 2.81
N GLU A 121 -14.30 7.18 2.32
CA GLU A 121 -15.29 8.15 2.84
C GLU A 121 -16.47 7.43 3.47
N ILE A 122 -17.17 8.15 4.34
CA ILE A 122 -18.33 7.67 5.06
C ILE A 122 -19.56 8.43 4.58
N LYS A 123 -20.68 7.70 4.36
CA LYS A 123 -22.00 8.28 4.10
C LYS A 123 -23.02 7.68 5.06
N ILE A 124 -24.09 8.41 5.26
CA ILE A 124 -25.29 7.90 5.95
C ILE A 124 -26.35 7.64 4.87
N ILE A 125 -26.75 6.38 4.70
CA ILE A 125 -27.80 5.98 3.78
C ILE A 125 -28.84 5.22 4.59
N GLU A 126 -30.10 5.67 4.56
CA GLU A 126 -31.19 5.06 5.31
C GLU A 126 -30.84 4.84 6.79
N LEU A 127 -30.28 5.87 7.43
CA LEU A 127 -29.85 5.87 8.84
C LEU A 127 -28.68 4.90 9.15
N LYS A 128 -28.06 4.34 8.12
CA LYS A 128 -26.92 3.44 8.29
C LYS A 128 -25.64 4.11 7.79
N LYS A 129 -24.57 3.89 8.54
CA LYS A 129 -23.23 4.33 8.16
C LYS A 129 -22.63 3.36 7.15
N VAL A 130 -22.26 3.88 5.99
CA VAL A 130 -21.64 3.09 4.93
C VAL A 130 -20.33 3.72 4.48
N TYR A 131 -19.46 2.90 3.90
CA TYR A 131 -18.11 3.26 3.49
C TYR A 131 -17.95 3.05 1.99
N PHE A 132 -17.19 3.92 1.34
CA PHE A 132 -16.92 3.82 -0.09
C PHE A 132 -15.56 4.46 -0.40
N LEU A 133 -14.98 4.13 -1.56
CA LEU A 133 -13.71 4.70 -1.99
C LEU A 133 -13.91 6.13 -2.49
N LYS A 134 -13.09 7.05 -2.01
CA LYS A 134 -13.12 8.44 -2.47
C LYS A 134 -12.74 8.54 -3.95
N ASN A 135 -11.73 7.78 -4.38
CA ASN A 135 -11.24 7.76 -5.75
C ASN A 135 -10.97 6.32 -6.20
N ALA A 136 -12.04 5.63 -6.59
CA ALA A 136 -11.95 4.24 -7.02
C ALA A 136 -11.07 4.06 -8.26
N ASP A 137 -11.09 5.03 -9.18
CA ASP A 137 -10.30 4.96 -10.40
C ASP A 137 -8.81 4.99 -10.09
N MET A 138 -8.38 5.84 -9.17
CA MET A 138 -6.99 5.89 -8.74
C MET A 138 -6.55 4.57 -8.09
N VAL A 139 -7.41 3.97 -7.28
CA VAL A 139 -7.12 2.66 -6.66
C VAL A 139 -6.92 1.60 -7.74
N ARG A 140 -7.81 1.54 -8.73
CA ARG A 140 -7.69 0.58 -9.84
C ARG A 140 -6.41 0.81 -10.65
N GLU A 141 -6.09 2.05 -10.97
CA GLU A 141 -4.89 2.40 -11.74
C GLU A 141 -3.61 1.97 -11.02
N ILE A 142 -3.53 2.22 -9.72
CA ILE A 142 -2.37 1.82 -8.91
C ILE A 142 -2.25 0.30 -8.85
N ILE A 143 -3.36 -0.40 -8.65
CA ILE A 143 -3.36 -1.87 -8.63
C ILE A 143 -2.91 -2.43 -9.97
N GLU A 144 -3.43 -1.93 -11.08
CA GLU A 144 -3.05 -2.39 -12.41
C GLU A 144 -1.57 -2.17 -12.69
N LYS A 145 -1.07 -1.00 -12.32
CA LYS A 145 0.33 -0.63 -12.57
C LYS A 145 1.33 -1.44 -11.75
N TYR A 146 1.00 -1.73 -10.49
CA TYR A 146 1.93 -2.34 -9.53
C TYR A 146 1.47 -3.66 -8.96
N ASN A 147 0.47 -4.31 -9.56
CA ASN A 147 -0.17 -5.51 -9.03
C ASN A 147 0.79 -6.54 -8.41
N PRO A 148 1.78 -7.08 -9.11
CA PRO A 148 2.65 -8.11 -8.51
C PRO A 148 3.42 -7.64 -7.28
N VAL A 149 3.89 -6.38 -7.29
CA VAL A 149 4.78 -5.87 -6.22
C VAL A 149 4.03 -5.44 -4.98
N LEU A 150 2.71 -5.21 -5.07
CA LEU A 150 1.90 -4.85 -3.90
C LEU A 150 1.70 -6.03 -2.95
N LEU A 151 1.96 -7.25 -3.41
CA LEU A 151 1.69 -8.47 -2.64
C LEU A 151 2.76 -8.80 -1.62
N GLU A 152 3.90 -8.13 -1.66
CA GLU A 152 5.05 -8.38 -0.78
C GLU A 152 5.45 -9.87 -0.75
N ARG A 153 4.91 -10.68 0.13
CA ARG A 153 5.23 -12.10 0.24
C ARG A 153 4.03 -13.02 0.02
N THR A 154 2.91 -12.48 -0.38
CA THR A 154 1.64 -13.20 -0.39
C THR A 154 0.97 -13.19 -1.76
N ALA A 155 1.73 -13.37 -2.84
CA ALA A 155 1.22 -13.33 -4.20
C ALA A 155 0.02 -14.25 -4.42
N TYR A 156 0.07 -15.48 -3.87
CA TYR A 156 -1.03 -16.43 -3.98
C TYR A 156 -2.28 -15.96 -3.23
N ASN A 157 -2.11 -15.27 -2.10
CA ASN A 157 -3.24 -14.73 -1.33
C ASN A 157 -3.95 -13.62 -2.09
N PHE A 158 -3.21 -12.83 -2.84
CA PHE A 158 -3.77 -11.77 -3.67
C PHE A 158 -4.66 -12.37 -4.77
N ALA A 159 -4.19 -13.39 -5.46
CA ALA A 159 -4.96 -14.08 -6.49
C ALA A 159 -6.25 -14.67 -5.90
N ASP A 160 -6.18 -15.29 -4.74
CA ASP A 160 -7.35 -15.84 -4.04
C ASP A 160 -8.34 -14.74 -3.67
N THR A 161 -7.85 -13.59 -3.19
CA THR A 161 -8.68 -12.45 -2.84
C THR A 161 -9.46 -11.94 -4.05
N PHE A 162 -8.81 -11.79 -5.20
CA PHE A 162 -9.48 -11.38 -6.43
C PHE A 162 -10.50 -12.42 -6.90
N SER A 163 -10.20 -13.68 -6.76
CA SER A 163 -11.11 -14.77 -7.16
C SER A 163 -12.35 -14.81 -6.29
N SER A 164 -12.27 -14.35 -5.04
CA SER A 164 -13.40 -14.35 -4.09
C SER A 164 -14.27 -13.09 -4.19
N LEU A 165 -13.84 -12.11 -4.94
CA LEU A 165 -14.59 -10.88 -5.20
C LEU A 165 -15.49 -11.04 -6.43
#